data_f2d98f455e0bae627ad5fa595b17248d
#
_entry.id   f2d98f455e0bae627ad5fa595b17248d
#
_cell.length_a   1.000
_cell.length_b   1.000
_cell.length_c   1.000
_cell.angle_alpha   90.00
_cell.angle_beta   90.00
_cell.angle_gamma   90.00
#
_symmetry.space_group_name_H-M   'P 1'
#
loop_
_entity.id
_entity.type
_entity.pdbx_description
1 polymer ?
#
loop_
_entity_poly.entity_id
_entity_poly.type
_entity_poly.pdbx_seq_one_letter_code
_entity_poly.pdbx_strand_id
1 'polypeptide(L)'
;MTAPIDIIIDYEGLNVTPDAAVIELGAVAFEHDFEKVPNYQELVQNGFRCKFDIKHQKGRRSINKATVEWWKSQSEEAKAILIPSGSDVSVEEGHRLFIEWIENNTGYNGKSHFYCRGNNYDIPLMADCFRDVGLRHAIVERFWKFRDVRTRIESLMLQRDMTKVPVKRDLMPGFIHHNGIHDCAKDAMMLILAARYALDLEELPEKMECHEVSVDFTDEEKEELGL
;
A
#
# COMPACT_ATOMS: atom_id res chain seq x y z
N MET A 1 20.83 -6.56 -18.07
CA MET A 1 20.84 -6.19 -16.63
C MET A 1 19.47 -6.55 -16.11
N THR A 2 19.37 -7.23 -14.97
CA THR A 2 18.07 -7.46 -14.34
C THR A 2 17.47 -6.13 -13.89
N ALA A 3 16.16 -5.96 -14.08
CA ALA A 3 15.44 -4.78 -13.60
C ALA A 3 15.61 -4.64 -12.07
N PRO A 4 15.62 -3.43 -11.53
CA PRO A 4 15.64 -3.23 -10.09
C PRO A 4 14.32 -3.74 -9.48
N ILE A 5 14.40 -4.33 -8.30
CA ILE A 5 13.22 -4.72 -7.53
C ILE A 5 12.86 -3.56 -6.61
N ASP A 6 11.64 -3.06 -6.76
CA ASP A 6 11.05 -2.04 -5.91
C ASP A 6 9.98 -2.67 -4.99
N ILE A 7 9.62 -1.97 -3.92
CA ILE A 7 8.66 -2.43 -2.91
C ILE A 7 7.53 -1.41 -2.79
N ILE A 8 6.30 -1.89 -2.70
CA ILE A 8 5.15 -1.11 -2.26
C ILE A 8 4.76 -1.55 -0.87
N ILE A 9 4.44 -0.62 0.00
CA ILE A 9 3.93 -0.83 1.36
C ILE A 9 2.61 -0.11 1.53
N ASP A 10 1.74 -0.69 2.35
CA ASP A 10 0.46 -0.12 2.74
C ASP A 10 0.14 -0.50 4.18
N TYR A 11 -0.18 0.49 5.01
CA TYR A 11 -0.58 0.30 6.39
C TYR A 11 -2.06 0.56 6.56
N GLU A 12 -2.72 -0.38 7.19
CA GLU A 12 -4.07 -0.17 7.69
C GLU A 12 -4.04 0.19 9.17
N GLY A 13 -4.74 1.26 9.54
CA GLY A 13 -4.68 1.79 10.90
C GLY A 13 -6.02 2.28 11.44
N LEU A 14 -6.05 2.59 12.74
CA LEU A 14 -7.22 3.09 13.45
C LEU A 14 -7.17 4.60 13.72
N ASN A 15 -6.25 5.31 13.09
CA ASN A 15 -6.16 6.78 13.08
C ASN A 15 -5.39 7.21 11.81
N VAL A 16 -5.39 8.51 11.51
CA VAL A 16 -4.67 9.11 10.38
C VAL A 16 -3.37 9.82 10.80
N THR A 17 -2.91 9.59 12.02
CA THR A 17 -1.69 10.18 12.59
C THR A 17 -0.55 9.16 12.66
N PRO A 18 0.73 9.60 12.69
CA PRO A 18 1.87 8.67 12.73
C PRO A 18 1.89 7.71 13.92
N ASP A 19 1.26 8.08 15.02
CA ASP A 19 1.11 7.27 16.23
C ASP A 19 -0.13 6.37 16.22
N ALA A 20 -0.80 6.21 15.07
CA ALA A 20 -2.00 5.38 14.93
C ALA A 20 -1.76 3.93 15.37
N ALA A 21 -2.76 3.33 16.00
CA ALA A 21 -2.77 1.88 16.20
C ALA A 21 -2.86 1.20 14.83
N VAL A 22 -1.89 0.34 14.53
CA VAL A 22 -1.79 -0.39 13.26
C VAL A 22 -2.59 -1.69 13.31
N ILE A 23 -3.32 -1.98 12.25
CA ILE A 23 -4.12 -3.20 12.09
C ILE A 23 -3.37 -4.19 11.23
N GLU A 24 -2.85 -3.74 10.08
CA GLU A 24 -2.18 -4.58 9.09
C GLU A 24 -1.04 -3.81 8.42
N LEU A 25 -0.03 -4.55 7.99
CA LEU A 25 0.97 -4.11 7.02
C LEU A 25 0.96 -5.08 5.85
N GLY A 26 0.66 -4.56 4.68
CA GLY A 26 0.82 -5.22 3.40
C GLY A 26 2.08 -4.73 2.68
N ALA A 27 2.73 -5.61 1.92
CA ALA A 27 3.79 -5.21 1.01
C ALA A 27 3.95 -6.18 -0.16
N VAL A 28 4.35 -5.65 -1.31
CA VAL A 28 4.74 -6.45 -2.47
C VAL A 28 6.08 -5.99 -3.03
N ALA A 29 6.87 -6.95 -3.51
CA ALA A 29 8.08 -6.69 -4.27
C ALA A 29 7.80 -6.90 -5.76
N PHE A 30 8.21 -5.99 -6.63
CA PHE A 30 7.98 -6.06 -8.06
C PHE A 30 9.21 -5.61 -8.85
N GLU A 31 9.40 -6.19 -10.03
CA GLU A 31 10.40 -5.72 -10.97
C GLU A 31 9.95 -4.40 -11.59
N HIS A 32 10.80 -3.38 -11.55
CA HIS A 32 10.56 -2.10 -12.22
C HIS A 32 10.94 -2.24 -13.71
N ASP A 33 10.13 -3.02 -14.41
CA ASP A 33 10.27 -3.37 -15.81
C ASP A 33 9.01 -2.97 -16.59
N PHE A 34 9.16 -2.18 -17.66
CA PHE A 34 8.03 -1.72 -18.48
C PHE A 34 7.71 -2.66 -19.63
N GLU A 35 8.54 -3.66 -19.87
CA GLU A 35 8.29 -4.67 -20.92
C GLU A 35 7.10 -5.56 -20.56
N LYS A 36 6.85 -5.78 -19.27
CA LYS A 36 5.86 -6.73 -18.79
C LYS A 36 5.05 -6.16 -17.61
N VAL A 37 3.71 -6.25 -17.71
CA VAL A 37 2.85 -5.99 -16.55
C VAL A 37 3.02 -7.10 -15.52
N PRO A 38 3.24 -6.80 -14.24
CA PRO A 38 3.35 -7.81 -13.19
C PRO A 38 2.09 -8.66 -13.08
N ASN A 39 2.23 -9.94 -12.74
CA ASN A 39 1.10 -10.80 -12.47
C ASN A 39 0.55 -10.52 -11.06
N TYR A 40 -0.71 -10.12 -10.98
CA TYR A 40 -1.38 -9.78 -9.74
C TYR A 40 -1.38 -10.92 -8.72
N GLN A 41 -1.71 -12.14 -9.15
CA GLN A 41 -1.76 -13.28 -8.24
C GLN A 41 -0.38 -13.65 -7.70
N GLU A 42 0.67 -13.55 -8.52
CA GLU A 42 2.05 -13.76 -8.08
C GLU A 42 2.48 -12.69 -7.07
N LEU A 43 2.11 -11.41 -7.30
CA LEU A 43 2.39 -10.32 -6.36
C LEU A 43 1.73 -10.59 -5.00
N VAL A 44 0.46 -10.96 -4.99
CA VAL A 44 -0.28 -11.26 -3.75
C VAL A 44 0.28 -12.52 -3.07
N GLN A 45 0.58 -13.57 -3.82
CA GLN A 45 1.07 -14.84 -3.27
C GLN A 45 2.47 -14.71 -2.65
N ASN A 46 3.35 -13.92 -3.27
CA ASN A 46 4.74 -13.74 -2.82
C ASN A 46 4.93 -12.48 -1.96
N GLY A 47 3.87 -11.71 -1.75
CA GLY A 47 3.92 -10.51 -0.94
C GLY A 47 3.99 -10.81 0.55
N PHE A 48 4.17 -9.75 1.31
CA PHE A 48 4.15 -9.77 2.76
C PHE A 48 2.80 -9.30 3.28
N ARG A 49 2.27 -10.00 4.26
CA ARG A 49 1.09 -9.57 5.00
C ARG A 49 1.24 -9.91 6.46
N CYS A 50 1.06 -8.92 7.31
CA CYS A 50 1.17 -9.09 8.75
C CYS A 50 0.03 -8.34 9.44
N LYS A 51 -0.70 -9.03 10.30
CA LYS A 51 -1.77 -8.45 11.10
C LYS A 51 -1.32 -8.27 12.54
N PHE A 52 -1.62 -7.10 13.11
CA PHE A 52 -1.13 -6.70 14.43
C PHE A 52 -2.18 -6.87 15.53
N ASP A 53 -1.74 -7.32 16.70
CA ASP A 53 -2.57 -7.34 17.89
C ASP A 53 -2.79 -5.92 18.45
N ILE A 54 -4.03 -5.43 18.28
CA ILE A 54 -4.43 -4.10 18.74
C ILE A 54 -4.42 -4.02 20.30
N LYS A 55 -4.60 -5.12 21.00
CA LYS A 55 -4.60 -5.12 22.48
C LYS A 55 -3.23 -4.74 23.03
N HIS A 56 -2.15 -5.18 22.40
CA HIS A 56 -0.79 -4.83 22.79
C HIS A 56 -0.44 -3.37 22.51
N GLN A 57 -1.22 -2.67 21.69
CA GLN A 57 -1.03 -1.27 21.34
C GLN A 57 -1.82 -0.31 22.24
N LYS A 58 -2.75 -0.84 23.05
CA LYS A 58 -3.61 -0.04 23.92
C LYS A 58 -2.80 0.82 24.90
N GLY A 59 -3.09 2.11 24.92
CA GLY A 59 -2.40 3.08 25.78
C GLY A 59 -1.03 3.54 25.28
N ARG A 60 -0.55 3.00 24.15
CA ARG A 60 0.69 3.41 23.49
C ARG A 60 0.41 4.12 22.16
N ARG A 61 -0.54 3.59 21.38
CA ARG A 61 -0.89 4.08 20.06
C ARG A 61 -2.31 4.63 20.03
N SER A 62 -2.54 5.60 19.17
CA SER A 62 -3.81 6.33 19.13
C SER A 62 -4.88 5.61 18.30
N ILE A 63 -6.13 5.76 18.72
CA ILE A 63 -7.32 5.26 18.03
C ILE A 63 -8.31 6.42 17.88
N ASN A 64 -8.74 6.68 16.65
CA ASN A 64 -9.73 7.72 16.35
C ASN A 64 -11.11 7.09 16.14
N LYS A 65 -12.11 7.65 16.79
CA LYS A 65 -13.49 7.16 16.69
C LYS A 65 -14.03 7.27 15.25
N ALA A 66 -13.74 8.35 14.55
CA ALA A 66 -14.20 8.53 13.18
C ALA A 66 -13.61 7.46 12.25
N THR A 67 -12.31 7.14 12.39
CA THR A 67 -11.67 6.06 11.64
C THR A 67 -12.29 4.69 11.94
N VAL A 68 -12.63 4.42 13.21
CA VAL A 68 -13.32 3.18 13.58
C VAL A 68 -14.72 3.09 12.97
N GLU A 69 -15.48 4.18 12.94
CA GLU A 69 -16.80 4.21 12.29
C GLU A 69 -16.67 4.06 10.77
N TRP A 70 -15.67 4.68 10.16
CA TRP A 70 -15.36 4.48 8.75
C TRP A 70 -15.06 3.00 8.43
N TRP A 71 -14.25 2.31 9.26
CA TRP A 71 -14.01 0.87 9.09
C TRP A 71 -15.29 0.05 9.17
N LYS A 72 -16.24 0.41 10.05
CA LYS A 72 -17.54 -0.28 10.17
C LYS A 72 -18.40 -0.13 8.92
N SER A 73 -18.21 0.92 8.14
CA SER A 73 -18.94 1.17 6.88
C SER A 73 -18.38 0.41 5.68
N GLN A 74 -17.18 -0.20 5.81
CA GLN A 74 -16.56 -0.95 4.72
C GLN A 74 -17.25 -2.30 4.48
N SER A 75 -16.87 -2.99 3.38
CA SER A 75 -17.38 -4.33 3.05
C SER A 75 -17.07 -5.37 4.14
N GLU A 76 -17.79 -6.47 4.17
CA GLU A 76 -17.55 -7.54 5.15
C GLU A 76 -16.15 -8.15 4.99
N GLU A 77 -15.67 -8.26 3.74
CA GLU A 77 -14.34 -8.75 3.42
C GLU A 77 -13.26 -7.80 3.97
N ALA A 78 -13.43 -6.49 3.79
CA ALA A 78 -12.52 -5.49 4.33
C ALA A 78 -12.54 -5.48 5.87
N LYS A 79 -13.73 -5.56 6.48
CA LYS A 79 -13.88 -5.60 7.95
C LYS A 79 -13.31 -6.84 8.61
N ALA A 80 -13.12 -7.94 7.88
CA ALA A 80 -12.53 -9.15 8.42
C ALA A 80 -11.14 -8.92 9.05
N ILE A 81 -10.42 -7.90 8.60
CA ILE A 81 -9.12 -7.49 9.17
C ILE A 81 -9.25 -7.05 10.64
N LEU A 82 -10.39 -6.51 11.06
CA LEU A 82 -10.63 -6.06 12.43
C LEU A 82 -10.88 -7.20 13.43
N ILE A 83 -11.16 -8.41 12.94
CA ILE A 83 -11.46 -9.57 13.79
C ILE A 83 -10.13 -10.11 14.35
N PRO A 84 -9.90 -10.09 15.67
CA PRO A 84 -8.69 -10.65 16.26
C PRO A 84 -8.51 -12.13 15.90
N SER A 85 -7.28 -12.54 15.65
CA SER A 85 -6.92 -13.93 15.35
C SER A 85 -5.74 -14.39 16.23
N GLY A 86 -5.55 -15.70 16.31
CA GLY A 86 -4.41 -16.26 17.05
C GLY A 86 -3.06 -16.08 16.34
N SER A 87 -3.07 -15.58 15.11
CA SER A 87 -1.87 -15.26 14.33
C SER A 87 -1.51 -13.77 14.37
N ASP A 88 -2.29 -12.93 15.06
CA ASP A 88 -1.96 -11.52 15.21
C ASP A 88 -0.69 -11.39 16.06
N VAL A 89 0.24 -10.56 15.62
CA VAL A 89 1.55 -10.40 16.26
C VAL A 89 1.72 -9.02 16.89
N SER A 90 2.74 -8.87 17.74
CA SER A 90 3.10 -7.55 18.25
C SER A 90 3.66 -6.65 17.15
N VAL A 91 3.64 -5.32 17.38
CA VAL A 91 4.24 -4.35 16.46
C VAL A 91 5.71 -4.65 16.22
N GLU A 92 6.44 -5.05 17.26
CA GLU A 92 7.85 -5.42 17.15
C GLU A 92 8.05 -6.65 16.27
N GLU A 93 7.33 -7.72 16.53
CA GLU A 93 7.47 -8.99 15.80
C GLU A 93 7.09 -8.81 14.33
N GLY A 94 5.97 -8.14 14.03
CA GLY A 94 5.55 -7.92 12.65
C GLY A 94 6.57 -7.11 11.84
N HIS A 95 7.21 -6.10 12.46
CA HIS A 95 8.25 -5.34 11.76
C HIS A 95 9.57 -6.10 11.62
N ARG A 96 9.90 -7.03 12.53
CA ARG A 96 11.04 -7.94 12.35
C ARG A 96 10.81 -8.89 11.18
N LEU A 97 9.63 -9.49 11.10
CA LEU A 97 9.23 -10.33 9.96
C LEU A 97 9.24 -9.56 8.64
N PHE A 98 8.82 -8.30 8.66
CA PHE A 98 8.86 -7.43 7.49
C PHE A 98 10.28 -7.13 7.03
N ILE A 99 11.20 -6.84 7.94
CA ILE A 99 12.62 -6.64 7.62
C ILE A 99 13.20 -7.90 6.98
N GLU A 100 12.96 -9.08 7.57
CA GLU A 100 13.44 -10.36 7.04
C GLU A 100 12.87 -10.61 5.63
N TRP A 101 11.57 -10.34 5.40
CA TRP A 101 10.96 -10.47 4.09
C TRP A 101 11.61 -9.53 3.06
N ILE A 102 11.88 -8.27 3.41
CA ILE A 102 12.58 -7.32 2.54
C ILE A 102 13.96 -7.86 2.16
N GLU A 103 14.74 -8.30 3.12
CA GLU A 103 16.10 -8.77 2.90
C GLU A 103 16.11 -10.01 1.99
N ASN A 104 15.17 -10.93 2.18
CA ASN A 104 15.05 -12.15 1.37
C ASN A 104 14.59 -11.86 -0.07
N ASN A 105 13.74 -10.86 -0.29
CA ASN A 105 13.17 -10.58 -1.61
C ASN A 105 13.97 -9.58 -2.44
N THR A 106 14.72 -8.69 -1.81
CA THR A 106 15.44 -7.62 -2.53
C THR A 106 16.94 -7.78 -2.50
N GLY A 107 17.49 -8.69 -1.67
CA GLY A 107 18.90 -8.73 -1.32
C GLY A 107 19.40 -7.43 -0.69
N TYR A 108 18.48 -6.54 -0.41
CA TYR A 108 18.59 -5.15 0.04
C TYR A 108 19.94 -4.46 -0.31
N ASN A 109 20.23 -4.42 -1.59
CA ASN A 109 21.48 -3.84 -2.12
C ASN A 109 21.48 -2.30 -2.17
N GLY A 110 20.46 -1.66 -1.58
CA GLY A 110 20.28 -0.21 -1.55
C GLY A 110 19.83 0.41 -2.88
N LYS A 111 19.47 -0.38 -3.89
CA LYS A 111 18.96 0.10 -5.18
C LYS A 111 17.44 0.26 -5.19
N SER A 112 16.72 -0.57 -4.44
CA SER A 112 15.26 -0.55 -4.35
C SER A 112 14.71 0.79 -3.91
N HIS A 113 13.62 1.23 -4.51
CA HIS A 113 12.77 2.28 -3.99
C HIS A 113 11.59 1.67 -3.22
N PHE A 114 11.05 2.45 -2.29
CA PHE A 114 9.88 2.09 -1.51
C PHE A 114 8.76 3.04 -1.88
N TYR A 115 7.66 2.49 -2.30
CA TYR A 115 6.46 3.22 -2.69
C TYR A 115 5.37 3.04 -1.64
N CYS A 116 4.55 4.05 -1.46
CA CYS A 116 3.27 3.99 -0.74
C CYS A 116 2.28 4.96 -1.38
N ARG A 117 1.00 4.75 -1.11
CA ARG A 117 -0.05 5.63 -1.61
C ARG A 117 -0.39 6.73 -0.60
N GLY A 118 0.60 7.43 -0.13
CA GLY A 118 0.48 8.50 0.86
C GLY A 118 1.73 8.65 1.69
N ASN A 119 2.75 9.29 1.14
CA ASN A 119 4.03 9.54 1.82
C ASN A 119 3.88 10.26 3.16
N ASN A 120 2.78 10.95 3.38
CA ASN A 120 2.46 11.67 4.62
C ASN A 120 1.75 10.80 5.67
N TYR A 121 1.41 9.55 5.35
CA TYR A 121 0.78 8.60 6.26
C TYR A 121 1.65 7.36 6.50
N ASP A 122 1.82 6.49 5.50
CA ASP A 122 2.49 5.19 5.67
C ASP A 122 3.93 5.32 6.17
N ILE A 123 4.70 6.25 5.61
CA ILE A 123 6.11 6.41 5.96
C ILE A 123 6.30 6.96 7.38
N PRO A 124 5.62 8.06 7.79
CA PRO A 124 5.66 8.51 9.17
C PRO A 124 5.16 7.47 10.17
N LEU A 125 4.10 6.73 9.83
CA LEU A 125 3.57 5.65 10.65
C LEU A 125 4.57 4.50 10.82
N MET A 126 5.21 4.05 9.74
CA MET A 126 6.27 3.06 9.78
C MET A 126 7.45 3.53 10.65
N ALA A 127 7.92 4.75 10.44
CA ALA A 127 9.03 5.32 11.21
C ALA A 127 8.68 5.43 12.71
N ASP A 128 7.44 5.76 13.03
CA ASP A 128 6.95 5.82 14.40
C ASP A 128 6.88 4.41 15.03
N CYS A 129 6.36 3.41 14.31
CA CYS A 129 6.35 2.02 14.74
C CYS A 129 7.77 1.50 15.05
N PHE A 130 8.73 1.75 14.16
CA PHE A 130 10.13 1.35 14.36
C PHE A 130 10.72 2.01 15.60
N ARG A 131 10.47 3.31 15.80
CA ARG A 131 10.93 4.06 16.98
C ARG A 131 10.32 3.53 18.28
N ASP A 132 9.01 3.24 18.26
CA ASP A 132 8.25 2.79 19.43
C ASP A 132 8.76 1.44 19.98
N VAL A 133 9.22 0.57 19.09
CA VAL A 133 9.77 -0.75 19.45
C VAL A 133 11.31 -0.79 19.46
N GLY A 134 11.98 0.33 19.27
CA GLY A 134 13.43 0.43 19.29
C GLY A 134 14.14 -0.24 18.12
N LEU A 135 13.44 -0.52 17.02
CA LEU A 135 14.03 -1.06 15.80
C LEU A 135 14.75 0.02 15.00
N ARG A 136 15.88 -0.35 14.42
CA ARG A 136 16.62 0.48 13.47
C ARG A 136 16.88 -0.33 12.21
N HIS A 137 16.54 0.23 11.07
CA HIS A 137 16.80 -0.40 9.78
C HIS A 137 17.00 0.65 8.70
N ALA A 138 17.85 0.33 7.74
CA ALA A 138 18.18 1.22 6.63
C ALA A 138 16.96 1.62 5.77
N ILE A 139 15.87 0.87 5.80
CA ILE A 139 14.62 1.25 5.13
C ILE A 139 14.10 2.60 5.67
N VAL A 140 14.07 2.81 6.98
CA VAL A 140 13.63 4.06 7.60
C VAL A 140 14.70 5.14 7.50
N GLU A 141 15.97 4.77 7.63
CA GLU A 141 17.09 5.72 7.61
C GLU A 141 17.34 6.33 6.23
N ARG A 142 16.97 5.61 5.13
CA ARG A 142 17.17 6.06 3.74
C ARG A 142 15.94 6.76 3.19
N PHE A 143 15.45 7.81 3.85
CA PHE A 143 14.23 8.55 3.47
C PHE A 143 14.20 9.00 2.00
N TRP A 144 15.36 9.23 1.35
CA TRP A 144 15.45 9.60 -0.06
C TRP A 144 15.08 8.49 -1.05
N LYS A 145 14.84 7.27 -0.55
CA LYS A 145 14.38 6.12 -1.34
C LYS A 145 12.86 6.02 -1.43
N PHE A 146 12.14 6.74 -0.61
CA PHE A 146 10.68 6.72 -0.64
C PHE A 146 10.12 7.48 -1.83
N ARG A 147 9.04 6.97 -2.36
CA ARG A 147 8.30 7.52 -3.50
C ARG A 147 6.81 7.43 -3.22
N ASP A 148 6.06 8.40 -3.71
CA ASP A 148 4.60 8.42 -3.66
C ASP A 148 4.02 7.87 -4.95
N VAL A 149 3.10 6.91 -4.85
CA VAL A 149 2.45 6.26 -6.00
C VAL A 149 1.62 7.26 -6.80
N ARG A 150 0.83 8.12 -6.12
CA ARG A 150 -0.03 9.12 -6.76
C ARG A 150 0.78 10.09 -7.59
N THR A 151 1.77 10.70 -6.97
CA THR A 151 2.69 11.65 -7.64
C THR A 151 3.43 11.00 -8.81
N ARG A 152 3.82 9.73 -8.67
CA ARG A 152 4.51 9.03 -9.77
C ARG A 152 3.57 8.79 -10.95
N ILE A 153 2.34 8.37 -10.72
CA ILE A 153 1.33 8.18 -11.77
C ILE A 153 1.02 9.50 -12.46
N GLU A 154 0.73 10.56 -11.71
CA GLU A 154 0.46 11.90 -12.22
C GLU A 154 1.59 12.40 -13.11
N SER A 155 2.84 12.20 -12.67
CA SER A 155 4.03 12.61 -13.44
C SER A 155 4.21 11.80 -14.73
N LEU A 156 3.88 10.51 -14.74
CA LEU A 156 3.96 9.67 -15.94
C LEU A 156 2.87 10.04 -16.95
N MET A 157 1.65 10.24 -16.47
CA MET A 157 0.51 10.56 -17.33
C MET A 157 0.48 12.03 -17.78
N LEU A 158 1.32 12.89 -17.20
CA LEU A 158 1.36 14.34 -17.47
C LEU A 158 -0.01 15.02 -17.30
N GLN A 159 -0.84 14.45 -16.43
CA GLN A 159 -2.18 14.95 -16.16
C GLN A 159 -2.35 15.22 -14.67
N ARG A 160 -2.59 16.47 -14.33
CA ARG A 160 -2.81 16.91 -12.94
C ARG A 160 -4.00 16.16 -12.33
N ASP A 161 -3.83 15.75 -11.09
CA ASP A 161 -4.82 15.01 -10.27
C ASP A 161 -5.16 13.61 -10.79
N MET A 162 -4.48 13.12 -11.85
CA MET A 162 -4.59 11.73 -12.27
C MET A 162 -3.71 10.83 -11.39
N THR A 163 -4.23 10.43 -10.26
CA THR A 163 -3.49 9.65 -9.24
C THR A 163 -3.64 8.14 -9.40
N LYS A 164 -4.47 7.70 -10.35
CA LYS A 164 -4.77 6.30 -10.68
C LYS A 164 -4.82 6.13 -12.19
N VAL A 165 -4.47 4.95 -12.67
CA VAL A 165 -4.71 4.53 -14.05
C VAL A 165 -5.65 3.33 -14.07
N PRO A 166 -6.43 3.15 -15.15
CA PRO A 166 -7.33 2.01 -15.27
C PRO A 166 -6.56 0.69 -15.29
N VAL A 167 -7.08 -0.30 -14.59
CA VAL A 167 -6.60 -1.70 -14.62
C VAL A 167 -7.77 -2.59 -15.00
N LYS A 168 -7.61 -3.44 -16.00
CA LYS A 168 -8.65 -4.38 -16.41
C LYS A 168 -9.00 -5.36 -15.30
N ARG A 169 -10.28 -5.69 -15.15
CA ARG A 169 -10.78 -6.57 -14.07
C ARG A 169 -10.20 -7.96 -14.10
N ASP A 170 -10.01 -8.51 -15.29
CA ASP A 170 -9.44 -9.83 -15.49
C ASP A 170 -7.97 -9.93 -15.07
N LEU A 171 -7.26 -8.81 -15.00
CA LEU A 171 -5.89 -8.76 -14.51
C LEU A 171 -5.77 -8.86 -12.99
N MET A 172 -6.87 -8.62 -12.25
CA MET A 172 -6.88 -8.64 -10.77
C MET A 172 -8.01 -9.55 -10.22
N PRO A 173 -8.00 -10.85 -10.53
CA PRO A 173 -9.04 -11.75 -10.02
C PRO A 173 -8.98 -11.86 -8.50
N GLY A 174 -10.14 -11.71 -7.83
CA GLY A 174 -10.24 -11.81 -6.37
C GLY A 174 -9.73 -10.58 -5.62
N PHE A 175 -9.59 -9.42 -6.27
CA PHE A 175 -9.19 -8.19 -5.61
C PHE A 175 -10.17 -7.80 -4.48
N ILE A 176 -9.62 -7.50 -3.31
CA ILE A 176 -10.36 -7.03 -2.13
C ILE A 176 -9.81 -5.65 -1.76
N HIS A 177 -10.68 -4.64 -1.79
CA HIS A 177 -10.33 -3.27 -1.42
C HIS A 177 -10.06 -3.17 0.10
N HIS A 178 -9.16 -2.31 0.52
CA HIS A 178 -8.72 -2.18 1.91
C HIS A 178 -8.15 -3.47 2.50
N ASN A 179 -7.49 -4.24 1.66
CA ASN A 179 -6.61 -5.33 2.05
C ASN A 179 -5.20 -4.95 1.60
N GLY A 180 -4.30 -4.66 2.54
CA GLY A 180 -3.01 -4.03 2.26
C GLY A 180 -2.18 -4.73 1.19
N ILE A 181 -2.16 -6.08 1.14
CA ILE A 181 -1.41 -6.79 0.09
C ILE A 181 -2.07 -6.67 -1.28
N HIS A 182 -3.43 -6.65 -1.34
CA HIS A 182 -4.17 -6.48 -2.60
C HIS A 182 -4.02 -5.05 -3.13
N ASP A 183 -4.07 -4.05 -2.25
CA ASP A 183 -3.89 -2.65 -2.64
C ASP A 183 -2.44 -2.38 -3.07
N CYS A 184 -1.44 -2.95 -2.39
CA CYS A 184 -0.05 -2.92 -2.84
C CYS A 184 0.15 -3.56 -4.23
N ALA A 185 -0.46 -4.74 -4.48
CA ALA A 185 -0.36 -5.41 -5.77
C ALA A 185 -1.00 -4.59 -6.90
N LYS A 186 -2.17 -4.00 -6.64
CA LYS A 186 -2.83 -3.07 -7.56
C LYS A 186 -1.95 -1.85 -7.88
N ASP A 187 -1.32 -1.27 -6.86
CA ASP A 187 -0.45 -0.11 -7.03
C ASP A 187 0.81 -0.44 -7.85
N ALA A 188 1.41 -1.63 -7.65
CA ALA A 188 2.51 -2.10 -8.49
C ALA A 188 2.10 -2.19 -9.97
N MET A 189 0.93 -2.78 -10.24
CA MET A 189 0.40 -2.85 -11.60
C MET A 189 0.13 -1.48 -12.18
N MET A 190 -0.49 -0.56 -11.42
CA MET A 190 -0.78 0.79 -11.88
C MET A 190 0.49 1.59 -12.20
N LEU A 191 1.57 1.43 -11.44
CA LEU A 191 2.84 2.10 -11.72
C LEU A 191 3.43 1.64 -13.05
N ILE A 192 3.39 0.35 -13.34
CA ILE A 192 3.89 -0.20 -14.60
C ILE A 192 2.96 0.16 -15.76
N LEU A 193 1.65 0.04 -15.59
CA LEU A 193 0.66 0.41 -16.60
C LEU A 193 0.73 1.90 -16.95
N ALA A 194 0.86 2.79 -15.95
CA ALA A 194 1.01 4.22 -16.21
C ALA A 194 2.24 4.53 -17.09
N ALA A 195 3.36 3.85 -16.84
CA ALA A 195 4.53 3.99 -17.69
C ALA A 195 4.29 3.42 -19.11
N ARG A 196 3.60 2.29 -19.24
CA ARG A 196 3.26 1.68 -20.52
C ARG A 196 2.33 2.55 -21.35
N TYR A 197 1.29 3.12 -20.74
CA TYR A 197 0.39 4.08 -21.38
C TYR A 197 1.15 5.35 -21.83
N ALA A 198 2.01 5.89 -20.99
CA ALA A 198 2.81 7.06 -21.31
C ALA A 198 3.83 6.83 -22.43
N LEU A 199 4.25 5.58 -22.65
CA LEU A 199 5.21 5.18 -23.69
C LEU A 199 4.53 4.58 -24.93
N ASP A 200 3.21 4.63 -25.04
CA ASP A 200 2.42 4.01 -26.12
C ASP A 200 2.69 2.49 -26.30
N LEU A 201 3.07 1.81 -25.22
CA LEU A 201 3.28 0.35 -25.23
C LEU A 201 1.98 -0.42 -24.98
N GLU A 202 0.95 0.24 -24.51
CA GLU A 202 -0.36 -0.31 -24.23
C GLU A 202 -1.45 0.77 -24.38
N GLU A 203 -2.61 0.39 -24.91
CA GLU A 203 -3.75 1.30 -25.05
C GLU A 203 -4.54 1.38 -23.73
N LEU A 204 -5.08 2.57 -23.43
CA LEU A 204 -6.00 2.75 -22.31
C LEU A 204 -7.25 1.90 -22.51
N PRO A 205 -7.60 1.02 -21.56
CA PRO A 205 -8.78 0.18 -21.71
C PRO A 205 -10.08 0.98 -21.59
N GLU A 206 -11.16 0.45 -22.14
CA GLU A 206 -12.48 1.03 -21.97
C GLU A 206 -12.93 1.00 -20.49
N LYS A 207 -13.63 2.04 -20.04
CA LYS A 207 -14.08 2.17 -18.65
C LYS A 207 -14.87 0.94 -18.15
N MET A 208 -15.69 0.32 -19.03
CA MET A 208 -16.49 -0.85 -18.69
C MET A 208 -15.66 -2.11 -18.39
N GLU A 209 -14.44 -2.19 -18.89
CA GLU A 209 -13.53 -3.33 -18.68
C GLU A 209 -12.72 -3.23 -17.38
N CYS A 210 -12.78 -2.08 -16.73
CA CYS A 210 -11.93 -1.77 -15.58
C CYS A 210 -12.64 -1.97 -14.23
N HIS A 211 -11.85 -2.16 -13.17
CA HIS A 211 -12.32 -1.91 -11.83
C HIS A 211 -12.78 -0.46 -11.73
N GLU A 212 -13.92 -0.22 -11.07
CA GLU A 212 -14.32 1.14 -10.77
C GLU A 212 -13.18 1.83 -10.03
N VAL A 213 -12.71 2.92 -10.61
CA VAL A 213 -11.80 3.82 -9.92
C VAL A 213 -12.69 4.56 -8.92
N SER A 214 -12.84 4.00 -7.69
CA SER A 214 -13.55 4.72 -6.64
C SER A 214 -12.89 6.09 -6.50
N VAL A 215 -13.69 7.13 -6.66
CA VAL A 215 -13.24 8.47 -6.31
C VAL A 215 -12.94 8.41 -4.81
N ASP A 216 -11.78 8.89 -4.39
CA ASP A 216 -11.32 8.79 -2.99
C ASP A 216 -12.20 9.58 -2.00
N PHE A 217 -13.24 10.28 -2.51
CA PHE A 217 -14.22 11.03 -1.72
C PHE A 217 -15.62 10.66 -2.15
N THR A 218 -16.50 10.41 -1.18
CA THR A 218 -17.95 10.37 -1.40
C THR A 218 -18.46 11.75 -1.83
N ASP A 219 -19.61 11.81 -2.46
CA ASP A 219 -20.18 13.11 -2.86
C ASP A 219 -20.48 14.01 -1.64
N GLU A 220 -20.77 13.42 -0.48
CA GLU A 220 -20.91 14.13 0.80
C GLU A 220 -19.55 14.70 1.28
N GLU A 221 -18.47 13.95 1.16
CA GLU A 221 -17.12 14.44 1.51
C GLU A 221 -16.65 15.53 0.55
N LYS A 222 -17.03 15.49 -0.72
CA LYS A 222 -16.75 16.58 -1.68
C LYS A 222 -17.53 17.84 -1.31
N GLU A 223 -18.78 17.72 -0.91
CA GLU A 223 -19.62 18.84 -0.51
C GLU A 223 -19.10 19.50 0.78
N GLU A 224 -18.64 18.69 1.76
CA GLU A 224 -17.98 19.19 2.99
C GLU A 224 -16.63 19.87 2.73
N LEU A 225 -15.89 19.43 1.71
CA LEU A 225 -14.57 19.99 1.35
C LEU A 225 -14.67 21.10 0.30
N GLY A 226 -15.87 21.38 -0.22
CA GLY A 226 -16.09 22.42 -1.24
C GLY A 226 -15.44 22.10 -2.59
N LEU A 227 -15.31 20.79 -2.94
CA LEU A 227 -14.72 20.28 -4.17
C LEU A 227 -15.77 20.00 -5.25
#